data_307cc159571f0c87a04c9c5265762c3e
#
_entry.id   307cc159571f0c87a04c9c5265762c3e
#
_cell.length_a   1.000
_cell.length_b   1.000
_cell.length_c   1.000
_cell.angle_alpha   90.00
_cell.angle_beta   90.00
_cell.angle_gamma   90.00
#
_symmetry.space_group_name_H-M   'P 1'
#
loop_
_entity.id
_entity.type
_entity.pdbx_description
1 polymer ?
#
loop_
_entity_poly.entity_id
_entity_poly.type
_entity_poly.pdbx_seq_one_letter_code
_entity_poly.pdbx_strand_id
1 'polypeptide(L)'
;MVHYRPTNASKRVLDKNSLYLIDSGGQYVDGTTDVTRTVAIGKPTAEMKRHYSLVLKAHIGIATARFPKGTRGQDLDPFARRPLWEAGIDFDHGTGHGVGSYLSVHEGPQRLSRLGSEVLEPGMILSNEPGYYREGQYGIRLENLILVTPLTKIEGGEREMMGFETLTLVPFDRRLIDPKLFDPSELAWLNAYHARVRREVEPLILSDDRPWLRHATQKIG
;
A
#
# COMPACT_ATOMS: atom_id res chain seq x y z
N MET A 1 -3.45 -6.61 16.97
CA MET A 1 -4.02 -5.54 16.12
C MET A 1 -3.92 -5.89 14.64
N VAL A 2 -2.82 -6.50 14.19
CA VAL A 2 -2.55 -6.81 12.76
C VAL A 2 -3.65 -7.67 12.13
N HIS A 3 -4.16 -8.68 12.83
CA HIS A 3 -5.22 -9.60 12.36
C HIS A 3 -6.48 -9.54 13.22
N TYR A 4 -6.82 -8.35 13.75
CA TYR A 4 -8.03 -8.18 14.55
C TYR A 4 -9.29 -8.41 13.69
N ARG A 5 -10.16 -9.29 14.18
CA ARG A 5 -11.50 -9.52 13.62
C ARG A 5 -12.55 -9.07 14.64
N PRO A 6 -13.47 -8.16 14.30
CA PRO A 6 -14.51 -7.72 15.21
C PRO A 6 -15.50 -8.86 15.51
N THR A 7 -15.88 -8.99 16.77
CA THR A 7 -16.92 -9.88 17.26
C THR A 7 -18.00 -9.08 17.97
N ASN A 8 -19.13 -9.68 18.29
CA ASN A 8 -20.17 -9.02 19.09
C ASN A 8 -19.65 -8.52 20.44
N ALA A 9 -18.66 -9.20 21.05
CA ALA A 9 -18.03 -8.81 22.31
C ALA A 9 -16.96 -7.73 22.16
N SER A 10 -16.31 -7.60 21.00
CA SER A 10 -15.17 -6.71 20.80
C SER A 10 -15.44 -5.54 19.83
N LYS A 11 -16.62 -5.50 19.18
CA LYS A 11 -16.99 -4.40 18.28
C LYS A 11 -17.04 -3.06 19.02
N ARG A 12 -16.54 -2.03 18.35
CA ARG A 12 -16.60 -0.65 18.85
C ARG A 12 -17.35 0.25 17.85
N VAL A 13 -18.04 1.25 18.38
CA VAL A 13 -18.52 2.38 17.59
C VAL A 13 -17.31 3.25 17.21
N LEU A 14 -17.29 3.77 15.99
CA LEU A 14 -16.23 4.66 15.55
C LEU A 14 -16.28 5.99 16.31
N ASP A 15 -15.16 6.35 16.92
CA ASP A 15 -15.00 7.60 17.67
C ASP A 15 -14.46 8.71 16.77
N LYS A 16 -14.91 9.95 16.97
CA LYS A 16 -14.29 11.13 16.34
C LYS A 16 -12.85 11.28 16.85
N ASN A 17 -11.98 11.79 15.96
CA ASN A 17 -10.54 11.98 16.22
C ASN A 17 -9.76 10.67 16.39
N SER A 18 -10.23 9.60 15.76
CA SER A 18 -9.55 8.31 15.68
C SER A 18 -9.14 7.97 14.24
N LEU A 19 -8.36 6.92 14.10
CA LEU A 19 -8.10 6.27 12.82
C LEU A 19 -8.92 4.99 12.70
N TYR A 20 -9.45 4.75 11.50
CA TYR A 20 -10.11 3.50 11.16
C TYR A 20 -9.29 2.78 10.10
N LEU A 21 -8.71 1.64 10.50
CA LEU A 21 -8.02 0.73 9.60
C LEU A 21 -9.01 -0.33 9.16
N ILE A 22 -9.21 -0.46 7.86
CA ILE A 22 -10.02 -1.50 7.24
C ILE A 22 -9.16 -2.28 6.25
N ASP A 23 -9.13 -3.59 6.45
CA ASP A 23 -8.52 -4.59 5.59
C ASP A 23 -9.66 -5.41 4.98
N SER A 24 -9.75 -5.41 3.66
CA SER A 24 -10.89 -5.98 2.92
C SER A 24 -10.41 -6.69 1.67
N GLY A 25 -10.82 -7.94 1.53
CA GLY A 25 -10.53 -8.76 0.37
C GLY A 25 -11.75 -9.49 -0.14
N GLY A 26 -11.68 -9.98 -1.38
CA GLY A 26 -12.71 -10.78 -2.02
C GLY A 26 -12.12 -11.91 -2.84
N GLN A 27 -12.74 -13.10 -2.77
CA GLN A 27 -12.43 -14.25 -3.59
C GLN A 27 -13.33 -14.28 -4.82
N TYR A 28 -12.72 -14.33 -5.99
CA TYR A 28 -13.38 -14.45 -7.29
C TYR A 28 -12.80 -15.65 -8.03
N VAL A 29 -13.55 -16.21 -8.99
CA VAL A 29 -13.09 -17.38 -9.79
C VAL A 29 -11.80 -17.07 -10.56
N ASP A 30 -11.63 -15.84 -10.99
CA ASP A 30 -10.52 -15.34 -11.81
C ASP A 30 -9.45 -14.55 -11.02
N GLY A 31 -9.63 -14.43 -9.69
CA GLY A 31 -8.61 -13.76 -8.86
C GLY A 31 -9.06 -13.50 -7.43
N THR A 32 -8.11 -13.04 -6.63
CA THR A 32 -8.32 -12.60 -5.25
C THR A 32 -7.97 -11.13 -5.14
N THR A 33 -8.82 -10.34 -4.48
CA THR A 33 -8.50 -8.94 -4.14
C THR A 33 -8.06 -8.84 -2.68
N ASP A 34 -7.15 -7.91 -2.42
CA ASP A 34 -6.70 -7.56 -1.08
C ASP A 34 -6.34 -6.09 -1.03
N VAL A 35 -6.89 -5.38 -0.03
CA VAL A 35 -6.66 -3.94 0.11
C VAL A 35 -6.82 -3.50 1.55
N THR A 36 -5.84 -2.80 2.08
CA THR A 36 -5.98 -2.09 3.36
C THR A 36 -5.93 -0.59 3.15
N ARG A 37 -6.84 0.10 3.82
CA ARG A 37 -6.78 1.56 3.98
C ARG A 37 -6.94 1.95 5.44
N THR A 38 -6.25 3.01 5.81
CA THR A 38 -6.46 3.71 7.07
C THR A 38 -7.04 5.08 6.76
N VAL A 39 -8.16 5.41 7.39
CA VAL A 39 -8.88 6.67 7.17
C VAL A 39 -9.09 7.42 8.49
N ALA A 40 -9.11 8.75 8.43
CA ALA A 40 -9.38 9.58 9.60
C ALA A 40 -10.89 9.68 9.88
N ILE A 41 -11.29 9.42 11.12
CA ILE A 41 -12.63 9.69 11.63
C ILE A 41 -12.58 11.02 12.37
N GLY A 42 -13.09 12.08 11.74
CA GLY A 42 -12.95 13.45 12.23
C GLY A 42 -11.61 14.10 11.83
N LYS A 43 -11.00 14.88 12.72
CA LYS A 43 -9.77 15.66 12.44
C LYS A 43 -8.52 14.90 12.93
N PRO A 44 -7.60 14.50 12.05
CA PRO A 44 -6.39 13.81 12.47
C PRO A 44 -5.41 14.76 13.16
N THR A 45 -4.62 14.23 14.10
CA THR A 45 -3.53 14.97 14.74
C THR A 45 -2.32 15.09 13.81
N ALA A 46 -1.41 16.01 14.12
CA ALA A 46 -0.14 16.15 13.37
C ALA A 46 0.71 14.86 13.44
N GLU A 47 0.68 14.16 14.58
CA GLU A 47 1.38 12.89 14.77
C GLU A 47 0.79 11.78 13.91
N MET A 48 -0.54 11.65 13.83
CA MET A 48 -1.22 10.71 12.94
C MET A 48 -0.84 10.94 11.47
N LYS A 49 -0.82 12.21 11.04
CA LYS A 49 -0.38 12.59 9.69
C LYS A 49 1.07 12.22 9.42
N ARG A 50 1.96 12.47 10.39
CA ARG A 50 3.38 12.11 10.27
C ARG A 50 3.55 10.60 10.09
N HIS A 51 2.95 9.79 10.96
CA HIS A 51 3.07 8.33 10.87
C HIS A 51 2.43 7.77 9.61
N TYR A 52 1.26 8.26 9.21
CA TYR A 52 0.62 7.88 7.96
C TYR A 52 1.49 8.21 6.74
N SER A 53 2.07 9.40 6.71
CA SER A 53 2.96 9.82 5.62
C SER A 53 4.22 8.96 5.54
N LEU A 54 4.80 8.55 6.68
CA LEU A 54 5.95 7.63 6.70
C LEU A 54 5.58 6.23 6.16
N VAL A 55 4.41 5.70 6.53
CA VAL A 55 3.91 4.43 5.98
C VAL A 55 3.61 4.56 4.48
N LEU A 56 3.09 5.71 4.04
CA LEU A 56 2.87 5.95 2.60
C LEU A 56 4.19 6.06 1.82
N LYS A 57 5.23 6.67 2.40
CA LYS A 57 6.59 6.66 1.81
C LYS A 57 7.13 5.23 1.68
N ALA A 58 6.95 4.41 2.71
CA ALA A 58 7.30 2.99 2.68
C ALA A 58 6.59 2.25 1.52
N HIS A 59 5.30 2.50 1.36
CA HIS A 59 4.48 1.95 0.27
C HIS A 59 4.99 2.40 -1.11
N ILE A 60 5.28 3.70 -1.28
CA ILE A 60 5.80 4.26 -2.53
C ILE A 60 7.19 3.68 -2.84
N GLY A 61 8.04 3.48 -1.84
CA GLY A 61 9.37 2.90 -2.00
C GLY A 61 9.35 1.52 -2.67
N ILE A 62 8.39 0.68 -2.34
CA ILE A 62 8.16 -0.60 -3.02
C ILE A 62 7.51 -0.38 -4.40
N ALA A 63 6.44 0.41 -4.47
CA ALA A 63 5.67 0.60 -5.71
C ALA A 63 6.52 1.17 -6.86
N THR A 64 7.58 1.92 -6.54
CA THR A 64 8.50 2.54 -7.52
C THR A 64 9.80 1.78 -7.70
N ALA A 65 10.02 0.68 -6.98
CA ALA A 65 11.26 -0.09 -7.06
C ALA A 65 11.55 -0.59 -8.48
N ARG A 66 12.83 -0.50 -8.86
CA ARG A 66 13.38 -1.13 -10.06
C ARG A 66 14.46 -2.11 -9.62
N PHE A 67 14.45 -3.31 -10.17
CA PHE A 67 15.35 -4.37 -9.74
C PHE A 67 15.73 -5.32 -10.87
N PRO A 68 16.97 -5.88 -10.88
CA PRO A 68 17.42 -6.80 -11.89
C PRO A 68 16.84 -8.20 -11.70
N LYS A 69 16.95 -9.05 -12.72
CA LYS A 69 16.67 -10.48 -12.62
C LYS A 69 17.49 -11.12 -11.50
N GLY A 70 16.87 -12.04 -10.76
CA GLY A 70 17.46 -12.73 -9.61
C GLY A 70 17.24 -12.05 -8.26
N THR A 71 16.61 -10.87 -8.24
CA THR A 71 16.21 -10.19 -7.00
C THR A 71 15.15 -10.99 -6.25
N ARG A 72 15.28 -11.05 -4.94
CA ARG A 72 14.37 -11.75 -4.01
C ARG A 72 13.56 -10.74 -3.19
N GLY A 73 12.46 -11.17 -2.63
CA GLY A 73 11.64 -10.28 -1.80
C GLY A 73 12.37 -9.71 -0.59
N GLN A 74 13.30 -10.45 0.01
CA GLN A 74 14.15 -9.97 1.10
C GLN A 74 15.07 -8.80 0.71
N ASP A 75 15.44 -8.69 -0.56
CA ASP A 75 16.30 -7.63 -1.06
C ASP A 75 15.53 -6.30 -1.19
N LEU A 76 14.20 -6.37 -1.32
CA LEU A 76 13.32 -5.22 -1.48
C LEU A 76 12.63 -4.79 -0.17
N ASP A 77 12.45 -5.69 0.80
CA ASP A 77 11.82 -5.38 2.09
C ASP A 77 12.42 -4.13 2.79
N PRO A 78 13.75 -3.90 2.77
CA PRO A 78 14.34 -2.67 3.32
C PRO A 78 13.86 -1.37 2.68
N PHE A 79 13.40 -1.38 1.44
CA PHE A 79 12.89 -0.17 0.78
C PHE A 79 11.62 0.37 1.45
N ALA A 80 10.76 -0.55 1.93
CA ALA A 80 9.61 -0.16 2.73
C ALA A 80 10.00 0.28 4.14
N ARG A 81 11.02 -0.36 4.75
CA ARG A 81 11.37 -0.07 6.14
C ARG A 81 12.19 1.20 6.31
N ARG A 82 12.97 1.58 5.31
CA ARG A 82 13.90 2.70 5.38
C ARG A 82 13.29 3.99 5.96
N PRO A 83 12.16 4.54 5.44
CA PRO A 83 11.61 5.79 5.97
C PRO A 83 11.11 5.67 7.41
N LEU A 84 10.75 4.45 7.85
CA LEU A 84 10.34 4.18 9.22
C LEU A 84 11.56 4.07 10.14
N TRP A 85 12.61 3.37 9.74
CA TRP A 85 13.85 3.23 10.51
C TRP A 85 14.55 4.57 10.70
N GLU A 86 14.58 5.44 9.67
CA GLU A 86 15.11 6.80 9.78
C GLU A 86 14.32 7.65 10.80
N ALA A 87 13.07 7.29 11.07
CA ALA A 87 12.22 7.91 12.10
C ALA A 87 12.25 7.18 13.45
N GLY A 88 13.03 6.09 13.59
CA GLY A 88 13.14 5.29 14.82
C GLY A 88 11.92 4.42 15.10
N ILE A 89 11.15 4.04 14.08
CA ILE A 89 9.98 3.17 14.16
C ILE A 89 10.05 2.03 13.15
N ASP A 90 9.28 0.96 13.34
CA ASP A 90 9.22 -0.21 12.44
C ASP A 90 7.82 -0.86 12.54
N PHE A 91 7.62 -1.94 11.79
CA PHE A 91 6.50 -2.87 11.89
C PHE A 91 7.01 -4.31 11.90
N ASP A 92 6.29 -5.22 12.59
CA ASP A 92 6.77 -6.57 12.92
C ASP A 92 6.29 -7.65 11.94
N HIS A 93 5.47 -7.30 10.95
CA HIS A 93 5.03 -8.24 9.90
C HIS A 93 5.86 -8.08 8.61
N GLY A 94 5.65 -8.95 7.63
CA GLY A 94 6.22 -8.80 6.29
C GLY A 94 5.69 -7.56 5.59
N THR A 95 6.46 -7.00 4.67
CA THR A 95 6.01 -5.89 3.81
C THR A 95 4.94 -6.34 2.83
N GLY A 96 4.90 -7.63 2.52
CA GLY A 96 3.91 -8.22 1.64
C GLY A 96 4.08 -9.72 1.46
N HIS A 97 3.05 -10.34 0.92
CA HIS A 97 2.94 -11.77 0.64
C HIS A 97 2.53 -12.01 -0.81
N GLY A 98 2.71 -13.22 -1.31
CA GLY A 98 2.12 -13.65 -2.57
C GLY A 98 0.60 -13.80 -2.44
N VAL A 99 -0.11 -13.66 -3.55
CA VAL A 99 -1.57 -13.75 -3.62
C VAL A 99 -1.98 -14.84 -4.59
N GLY A 100 -2.83 -15.75 -4.14
CA GLY A 100 -3.34 -16.86 -4.95
C GLY A 100 -4.42 -16.43 -5.93
N SER A 101 -4.50 -17.16 -7.06
CA SER A 101 -5.61 -17.03 -8.01
C SER A 101 -6.67 -18.07 -7.67
N TYR A 102 -7.80 -17.66 -7.10
CA TYR A 102 -8.84 -18.54 -6.57
C TYR A 102 -8.30 -19.53 -5.51
N LEU A 103 -7.28 -19.10 -4.77
CA LEU A 103 -6.61 -19.84 -3.69
C LEU A 103 -6.57 -18.95 -2.44
N SER A 104 -5.61 -19.19 -1.54
CA SER A 104 -5.45 -18.38 -0.35
C SER A 104 -5.04 -16.94 -0.69
N VAL A 105 -5.54 -15.97 0.07
CA VAL A 105 -5.07 -14.59 -0.03
C VAL A 105 -3.58 -14.51 0.27
N HIS A 106 -3.10 -15.24 1.28
CA HIS A 106 -1.67 -15.45 1.55
C HIS A 106 -1.20 -16.73 0.86
N GLU A 107 -0.69 -16.62 -0.36
CA GLU A 107 -0.22 -17.74 -1.16
C GLU A 107 1.25 -17.52 -1.57
N GLY A 108 2.10 -18.52 -1.27
CA GLY A 108 3.50 -18.50 -1.67
C GLY A 108 3.72 -18.97 -3.12
N PRO A 109 5.01 -19.13 -3.52
CA PRO A 109 6.21 -19.09 -2.65
C PRO A 109 6.79 -17.69 -2.40
N GLN A 110 6.48 -16.70 -3.21
CA GLN A 110 7.04 -15.34 -3.11
C GLN A 110 6.45 -14.53 -1.94
N ARG A 111 7.26 -13.64 -1.40
CA ARG A 111 6.84 -12.65 -0.39
C ARG A 111 7.84 -11.49 -0.34
N LEU A 112 7.38 -10.31 0.06
CA LEU A 112 8.21 -9.16 0.41
C LEU A 112 8.42 -9.17 1.93
N SER A 113 9.51 -9.76 2.40
CA SER A 113 9.83 -9.83 3.83
C SER A 113 11.27 -10.24 4.04
N ARG A 114 11.79 -10.10 5.26
CA ARG A 114 13.12 -10.60 5.65
C ARG A 114 13.32 -12.09 5.36
N LEU A 115 12.24 -12.86 5.24
CA LEU A 115 12.25 -14.30 4.93
C LEU A 115 11.90 -14.61 3.48
N GLY A 116 11.79 -13.60 2.64
CA GLY A 116 11.43 -13.73 1.22
C GLY A 116 12.60 -14.19 0.37
N SER A 117 12.93 -15.48 0.39
CA SER A 117 14.08 -16.08 -0.31
C SER A 117 13.79 -16.47 -1.76
N GLU A 118 12.52 -16.46 -2.19
CA GLU A 118 12.15 -16.78 -3.57
C GLU A 118 12.51 -15.65 -4.51
N VAL A 119 13.04 -16.01 -5.69
CA VAL A 119 13.35 -15.04 -6.75
C VAL A 119 12.06 -14.53 -7.36
N LEU A 120 11.96 -13.22 -7.49
CA LEU A 120 10.79 -12.58 -8.10
C LEU A 120 10.85 -12.74 -9.62
N GLU A 121 9.75 -13.22 -10.21
CA GLU A 121 9.60 -13.43 -11.65
C GLU A 121 8.41 -12.61 -12.19
N PRO A 122 8.48 -12.16 -13.47
CA PRO A 122 7.37 -11.48 -14.12
C PRO A 122 6.04 -12.25 -14.02
N GLY A 123 4.96 -11.55 -13.72
CA GLY A 123 3.64 -12.13 -13.54
C GLY A 123 3.30 -12.53 -12.10
N MET A 124 4.26 -12.55 -11.18
CA MET A 124 3.98 -12.76 -9.76
C MET A 124 3.20 -11.58 -9.18
N ILE A 125 2.12 -11.90 -8.43
CA ILE A 125 1.32 -10.90 -7.70
C ILE A 125 1.71 -10.96 -6.23
N LEU A 126 1.93 -9.79 -5.64
CA LEU A 126 2.24 -9.63 -4.21
C LEU A 126 1.38 -8.51 -3.60
N SER A 127 1.17 -8.56 -2.29
CA SER A 127 0.76 -7.38 -1.55
C SER A 127 1.97 -6.45 -1.30
N ASN A 128 1.68 -5.16 -1.14
CA ASN A 128 2.60 -4.13 -0.69
C ASN A 128 1.88 -3.38 0.42
N GLU A 129 2.13 -3.79 1.68
CA GLU A 129 1.30 -3.46 2.85
C GLU A 129 2.09 -3.00 4.08
N PRO A 130 3.05 -2.09 3.97
CA PRO A 130 3.75 -1.57 5.14
C PRO A 130 2.77 -0.95 6.15
N GLY A 131 3.15 -0.97 7.42
CA GLY A 131 2.30 -0.47 8.49
C GLY A 131 3.08 0.20 9.61
N TYR A 132 2.34 0.71 10.59
CA TYR A 132 2.82 1.17 11.89
C TYR A 132 1.74 1.00 12.92
N TYR A 133 2.09 0.42 14.07
CA TYR A 133 1.10 0.08 15.11
C TYR A 133 1.56 0.62 16.45
N ARG A 134 0.81 1.59 17.00
CA ARG A 134 1.08 2.15 18.31
C ARG A 134 0.14 1.52 19.33
N GLU A 135 0.72 0.74 20.24
CA GLU A 135 -0.04 0.01 21.24
C GLU A 135 -0.94 0.94 22.06
N GLY A 136 -2.19 0.53 22.27
CA GLY A 136 -3.20 1.29 23.00
C GLY A 136 -3.71 2.56 22.30
N GLN A 137 -3.23 2.89 21.09
CA GLN A 137 -3.62 4.12 20.40
C GLN A 137 -4.23 3.85 19.02
N TYR A 138 -3.43 3.52 17.99
CA TYR A 138 -3.90 3.30 16.63
C TYR A 138 -2.96 2.42 15.82
N GLY A 139 -3.49 1.86 14.73
CA GLY A 139 -2.72 1.19 13.70
C GLY A 139 -2.91 1.88 12.35
N ILE A 140 -1.88 1.83 11.53
CA ILE A 140 -1.86 2.31 10.15
C ILE A 140 -1.33 1.16 9.29
N ARG A 141 -2.06 0.79 8.24
CA ARG A 141 -1.58 -0.06 7.16
C ARG A 141 -2.11 0.49 5.84
N LEU A 142 -1.28 0.52 4.83
CA LEU A 142 -1.61 0.97 3.49
C LEU A 142 -1.19 -0.11 2.51
N GLU A 143 -2.16 -0.69 1.83
CA GLU A 143 -1.96 -1.86 0.99
C GLU A 143 -2.51 -1.69 -0.41
N ASN A 144 -1.72 -2.11 -1.37
CA ASN A 144 -2.16 -2.42 -2.73
C ASN A 144 -1.59 -3.77 -3.16
N LEU A 145 -2.29 -4.46 -4.03
CA LEU A 145 -1.70 -5.54 -4.83
C LEU A 145 -0.84 -4.94 -5.93
N ILE A 146 0.30 -5.58 -6.17
CA ILE A 146 1.28 -5.22 -7.18
C ILE A 146 1.67 -6.44 -8.01
N LEU A 147 1.90 -6.21 -9.30
CA LEU A 147 2.32 -7.22 -10.28
C LEU A 147 3.77 -6.98 -10.66
N VAL A 148 4.61 -8.01 -10.62
CA VAL A 148 5.98 -7.94 -11.14
C VAL A 148 5.94 -7.79 -12.67
N THR A 149 6.52 -6.71 -13.17
CA THR A 149 6.52 -6.40 -14.61
C THR A 149 7.61 -7.17 -15.37
N PRO A 150 7.45 -7.38 -16.69
CA PRO A 150 8.54 -7.91 -17.53
C PRO A 150 9.81 -7.06 -17.44
N LEU A 151 10.94 -7.70 -17.77
CA LEU A 151 12.22 -7.02 -17.94
C LEU A 151 12.13 -5.96 -19.05
N THR A 152 12.59 -4.75 -18.74
CA THR A 152 12.65 -3.64 -19.69
C THR A 152 13.99 -2.91 -19.59
N LYS A 153 14.50 -2.46 -20.74
CA LYS A 153 15.66 -1.56 -20.77
C LYS A 153 15.27 -0.19 -20.21
N ILE A 154 16.14 0.34 -19.36
CA ILE A 154 16.10 1.73 -18.94
C ILE A 154 17.05 2.52 -19.84
N GLU A 155 16.62 3.64 -20.38
CA GLU A 155 17.46 4.51 -21.22
C GLU A 155 18.74 4.91 -20.46
N GLY A 156 19.89 4.70 -21.10
CA GLY A 156 21.21 4.90 -20.48
C GLY A 156 21.63 3.81 -19.49
N GLY A 157 20.78 2.81 -19.21
CA GLY A 157 21.10 1.71 -18.33
C GLY A 157 21.81 0.55 -19.03
N GLU A 158 22.65 -0.17 -18.28
CA GLU A 158 23.40 -1.33 -18.77
C GLU A 158 22.63 -2.65 -18.63
N ARG A 159 21.64 -2.70 -17.73
CA ARG A 159 20.86 -3.90 -17.41
C ARG A 159 19.37 -3.67 -17.62
N GLU A 160 18.68 -4.73 -18.03
CA GLU A 160 17.23 -4.75 -18.00
C GLU A 160 16.73 -4.89 -16.55
N MET A 161 15.67 -4.17 -16.25
CA MET A 161 15.06 -4.13 -14.92
C MET A 161 13.59 -4.55 -14.95
N MET A 162 13.18 -5.22 -13.92
CA MET A 162 11.78 -5.39 -13.54
C MET A 162 11.34 -4.21 -12.67
N GLY A 163 10.06 -4.13 -12.40
CA GLY A 163 9.45 -3.20 -11.45
C GLY A 163 8.09 -3.72 -11.04
N PHE A 164 7.25 -2.84 -10.55
CA PHE A 164 5.90 -3.19 -10.15
C PHE A 164 4.85 -2.37 -10.88
N GLU A 165 3.76 -3.03 -11.26
CA GLU A 165 2.51 -2.38 -11.64
C GLU A 165 1.53 -2.49 -10.47
N THR A 166 0.98 -1.35 -10.03
CA THR A 166 -0.06 -1.34 -9.00
C THR A 166 -1.40 -1.78 -9.59
N LEU A 167 -2.00 -2.82 -9.04
CA LEU A 167 -3.30 -3.35 -9.48
C LEU A 167 -4.47 -2.71 -8.73
N THR A 168 -4.34 -2.49 -7.42
CA THR A 168 -5.40 -1.91 -6.58
C THR A 168 -5.60 -0.42 -6.88
N LEU A 169 -6.85 -0.01 -7.07
CA LEU A 169 -7.23 1.36 -7.42
C LEU A 169 -8.20 1.96 -6.37
N VAL A 170 -7.69 2.24 -5.17
CA VAL A 170 -8.41 2.86 -4.05
C VAL A 170 -7.63 4.09 -3.58
N PRO A 171 -8.24 5.28 -3.42
CA PRO A 171 -7.50 6.47 -3.01
C PRO A 171 -6.94 6.35 -1.59
N PHE A 172 -5.81 7.02 -1.33
CA PHE A 172 -5.29 7.26 0.01
C PHE A 172 -5.99 8.47 0.64
N ASP A 173 -6.20 8.45 1.97
CA ASP A 173 -6.87 9.55 2.66
C ASP A 173 -5.98 10.81 2.71
N ARG A 174 -6.28 11.78 1.85
CA ARG A 174 -5.55 13.06 1.72
C ARG A 174 -5.46 13.84 3.02
N ARG A 175 -6.43 13.68 3.94
CA ARG A 175 -6.45 14.38 5.23
C ARG A 175 -5.32 13.93 6.15
N LEU A 176 -4.80 12.70 5.92
CA LEU A 176 -3.70 12.09 6.68
C LEU A 176 -2.33 12.32 6.05
N ILE A 177 -2.26 12.93 4.87
CA ILE A 177 -1.00 13.16 4.18
C ILE A 177 -0.43 14.54 4.58
N ASP A 178 0.83 14.55 5.03
CA ASP A 178 1.63 15.77 5.16
C ASP A 178 2.57 15.89 3.95
N PRO A 179 2.27 16.75 2.95
CA PRO A 179 3.05 16.84 1.73
C PRO A 179 4.50 17.29 1.95
N LYS A 180 4.82 17.90 3.07
CA LYS A 180 6.17 18.37 3.40
C LYS A 180 7.16 17.23 3.67
N LEU A 181 6.66 16.03 3.94
CA LEU A 181 7.48 14.85 4.20
C LEU A 181 7.89 14.09 2.93
N PHE A 182 7.33 14.45 1.78
CA PHE A 182 7.57 13.78 0.51
C PHE A 182 8.53 14.57 -0.37
N ASP A 183 9.38 13.85 -1.07
CA ASP A 183 10.15 14.45 -2.15
C ASP A 183 9.27 14.68 -3.42
N PRO A 184 9.76 15.45 -4.41
CA PRO A 184 9.01 15.74 -5.62
C PRO A 184 8.61 14.48 -6.42
N SER A 185 9.43 13.43 -6.43
CA SER A 185 9.17 12.19 -7.17
C SER A 185 8.07 11.36 -6.49
N GLU A 186 8.08 11.30 -5.17
CA GLU A 186 7.04 10.64 -4.37
C GLU A 186 5.68 11.33 -4.53
N LEU A 187 5.67 12.68 -4.50
CA LEU A 187 4.44 13.46 -4.76
C LEU A 187 3.94 13.30 -6.18
N ALA A 188 4.85 13.23 -7.15
CA ALA A 188 4.48 13.00 -8.55
C ALA A 188 3.84 11.61 -8.72
N TRP A 189 4.42 10.57 -8.13
CA TRP A 189 3.85 9.23 -8.14
C TRP A 189 2.45 9.20 -7.49
N LEU A 190 2.30 9.79 -6.31
CA LEU A 190 1.04 9.82 -5.57
C LEU A 190 -0.08 10.53 -6.36
N ASN A 191 0.25 11.66 -6.97
CA ASN A 191 -0.69 12.42 -7.79
C ASN A 191 -1.06 11.66 -9.09
N ALA A 192 -0.10 10.99 -9.71
CA ALA A 192 -0.34 10.13 -10.87
C ALA A 192 -1.23 8.92 -10.50
N TYR A 193 -0.97 8.29 -9.34
CA TYR A 193 -1.80 7.22 -8.81
C TYR A 193 -3.25 7.67 -8.57
N HIS A 194 -3.47 8.80 -7.89
CA HIS A 194 -4.81 9.35 -7.68
C HIS A 194 -5.52 9.72 -8.99
N ALA A 195 -4.78 10.25 -9.97
CA ALA A 195 -5.33 10.54 -11.30
C ALA A 195 -5.76 9.25 -12.03
N ARG A 196 -4.95 8.18 -11.93
CA ARG A 196 -5.29 6.85 -12.47
C ARG A 196 -6.54 6.28 -11.77
N VAL A 197 -6.59 6.30 -10.44
CA VAL A 197 -7.76 5.87 -9.66
C VAL A 197 -9.02 6.56 -10.15
N ARG A 198 -9.01 7.89 -10.28
CA ARG A 198 -10.16 8.63 -10.77
C ARG A 198 -10.54 8.23 -12.20
N ARG A 199 -9.59 8.20 -13.11
CA ARG A 199 -9.84 7.89 -14.52
C ARG A 199 -10.48 6.51 -14.72
N GLU A 200 -10.00 5.51 -13.97
CA GLU A 200 -10.42 4.12 -14.17
C GLU A 200 -11.62 3.72 -13.32
N VAL A 201 -11.78 4.29 -12.12
CA VAL A 201 -12.86 3.92 -11.20
C VAL A 201 -14.12 4.80 -11.37
N GLU A 202 -13.98 6.07 -11.71
CA GLU A 202 -15.14 6.99 -11.81
C GLU A 202 -16.25 6.50 -12.77
N PRO A 203 -15.93 5.90 -13.94
CA PRO A 203 -16.96 5.35 -14.82
C PRO A 203 -17.74 4.17 -14.25
N LEU A 204 -17.16 3.45 -13.28
CA LEU A 204 -17.66 2.20 -12.74
C LEU A 204 -18.50 2.36 -11.46
N ILE A 205 -18.46 3.55 -10.82
CA ILE A 205 -19.20 3.82 -9.59
C ILE A 205 -20.51 4.56 -9.86
N LEU A 206 -21.41 4.54 -8.88
CA LEU A 206 -22.66 5.26 -8.94
C LEU A 206 -22.44 6.77 -9.12
N SER A 207 -23.37 7.44 -9.81
CA SER A 207 -23.30 8.90 -10.07
C SER A 207 -23.11 9.70 -8.79
N ASP A 208 -23.78 9.29 -7.72
CA ASP A 208 -23.80 10.00 -6.44
C ASP A 208 -22.46 9.89 -5.68
N ASP A 209 -21.64 8.87 -5.97
CA ASP A 209 -20.32 8.66 -5.37
C ASP A 209 -19.20 9.38 -6.13
N ARG A 210 -19.42 9.79 -7.38
CA ARG A 210 -18.42 10.47 -8.22
C ARG A 210 -17.87 11.76 -7.60
N PRO A 211 -18.70 12.66 -7.01
CA PRO A 211 -18.18 13.86 -6.34
C PRO A 211 -17.23 13.54 -5.20
N TRP A 212 -17.52 12.48 -4.42
CA TRP A 212 -16.61 12.01 -3.36
C TRP A 212 -15.28 11.52 -3.96
N LEU A 213 -15.31 10.67 -4.99
CA LEU A 213 -14.10 10.15 -5.61
C LEU A 213 -13.23 11.29 -6.20
N ARG A 214 -13.85 12.25 -6.87
CA ARG A 214 -13.15 13.44 -7.39
C ARG A 214 -12.50 14.23 -6.27
N HIS A 215 -13.17 14.40 -5.13
CA HIS A 215 -12.59 15.05 -3.95
C HIS A 215 -11.44 14.24 -3.35
N ALA A 216 -11.62 12.93 -3.16
CA ALA A 216 -10.62 12.03 -2.60
C ALA A 216 -9.34 11.92 -3.44
N THR A 217 -9.44 12.17 -4.75
CA THR A 217 -8.33 12.07 -5.71
C THR A 217 -7.80 13.41 -6.21
N GLN A 218 -8.13 14.52 -5.55
CA GLN A 218 -7.54 15.83 -5.89
C GLN A 218 -6.04 15.84 -5.67
N LYS A 219 -5.34 16.68 -6.42
CA LYS A 219 -3.89 16.87 -6.32
C LYS A 219 -3.47 17.24 -4.90
N ILE A 220 -2.32 16.73 -4.47
CA ILE A 220 -1.66 16.97 -3.18
C ILE A 220 -0.39 17.76 -3.45
N GLY A 221 -0.18 18.84 -2.69
CA GLY A 221 0.96 19.75 -2.84
C GLY A 221 0.65 20.94 -3.73
#